data_a21834bb5194fe076ab69363a5d9b29c
#
_entry.id   a21834bb5194fe076ab69363a5d9b29c
#
_cell.length_a   1.000
_cell.length_b   1.000
_cell.length_c   1.000
_cell.angle_alpha   90.00
_cell.angle_beta   90.00
_cell.angle_gamma   90.00
#
_symmetry.space_group_name_H-M   'P 1'
#
loop_
_entity.id
_entity.type
_entity.pdbx_description
1 polymer ?
#
loop_
_entity_poly.entity_id
_entity_poly.type
_entity_poly.pdbx_seq_one_letter_code
_entity_poly.pdbx_strand_id
1 'polypeptide(L)'
;MTFDYAGREIFWREGLNYNHGTGHGVGYCLSCHEGPIGIRYRYLPSRLENVEFNPGNIVSDEPGFYVEGQYGIRTENLMVCKKAIENEFGMFMDFEHLTMAPIDLDALDKSIMLPHDIELLNAYHKDVYEKLSPYFEGEILAWLKEATRAI
;
A
#
# COMPACT_ATOMS: atom_id res chain seq x y z
N MET A 1 -13.28 -2.06 -8.83
CA MET A 1 -13.65 -3.40 -8.30
C MET A 1 -12.53 -4.43 -8.45
N THR A 2 -11.84 -4.51 -9.57
CA THR A 2 -10.82 -5.56 -9.81
C THR A 2 -9.63 -5.48 -8.86
N PHE A 3 -9.09 -4.29 -8.62
CA PHE A 3 -7.97 -4.10 -7.67
C PHE A 3 -8.33 -4.43 -6.22
N ASP A 4 -9.53 -4.11 -5.78
CA ASP A 4 -9.97 -4.43 -4.42
C ASP A 4 -9.98 -5.95 -4.15
N TYR A 5 -10.31 -6.76 -5.18
CA TYR A 5 -10.24 -8.21 -5.07
C TYR A 5 -8.81 -8.68 -4.76
N ALA A 6 -7.80 -8.13 -5.40
CA ALA A 6 -6.41 -8.54 -5.17
C ALA A 6 -5.98 -8.33 -3.70
N GLY A 7 -6.40 -7.23 -3.07
CA GLY A 7 -6.13 -6.99 -1.65
C GLY A 7 -6.97 -7.85 -0.70
N ARG A 8 -8.18 -8.27 -1.12
CA ARG A 8 -9.09 -9.03 -0.25
C ARG A 8 -8.98 -10.54 -0.39
N GLU A 9 -8.50 -11.04 -1.50
CA GLU A 9 -8.48 -12.47 -1.80
C GLU A 9 -7.82 -13.28 -0.68
N ILE A 10 -6.69 -12.79 -0.16
CA ILE A 10 -5.96 -13.45 0.93
C ILE A 10 -6.80 -13.54 2.21
N PHE A 11 -7.57 -12.50 2.54
CA PHE A 11 -8.48 -12.50 3.69
C PHE A 11 -9.67 -13.44 3.45
N TRP A 12 -10.28 -13.38 2.29
CA TRP A 12 -11.46 -14.19 1.97
C TRP A 12 -11.16 -15.69 1.93
N ARG A 13 -9.96 -16.09 1.53
CA ARG A 13 -9.54 -17.50 1.59
C ARG A 13 -9.52 -18.04 3.01
N GLU A 14 -9.24 -17.18 3.98
CA GLU A 14 -9.22 -17.51 5.42
C GLU A 14 -10.57 -17.21 6.11
N GLY A 15 -11.60 -16.83 5.38
CA GLY A 15 -12.90 -16.45 5.94
C GLY A 15 -12.88 -15.10 6.69
N LEU A 16 -11.88 -14.27 6.43
CA LEU A 16 -11.69 -12.96 7.04
C LEU A 16 -12.12 -11.84 6.09
N ASN A 17 -12.36 -10.65 6.62
CA ASN A 17 -12.71 -9.47 5.83
C ASN A 17 -12.44 -8.18 6.61
N TYR A 18 -12.42 -7.04 5.92
CA TYR A 18 -12.44 -5.70 6.50
C TYR A 18 -13.55 -4.85 5.86
N ASN A 19 -14.15 -3.94 6.64
CA ASN A 19 -15.39 -3.23 6.29
C ASN A 19 -15.16 -1.82 5.70
N HIS A 20 -13.99 -1.56 5.12
CA HIS A 20 -13.68 -0.31 4.43
C HIS A 20 -13.13 -0.57 3.01
N GLY A 21 -12.88 0.46 2.22
CA GLY A 21 -12.21 0.33 0.93
C GLY A 21 -10.75 -0.09 1.11
N THR A 22 -10.19 -0.75 0.12
CA THR A 22 -8.75 -1.07 0.11
C THR A 22 -7.89 0.16 -0.17
N GLY A 23 -8.49 1.19 -0.79
CA GLY A 23 -7.82 2.44 -1.06
C GLY A 23 -8.74 3.49 -1.69
N HIS A 24 -8.21 4.69 -1.80
CA HIS A 24 -8.92 5.84 -2.34
C HIS A 24 -7.96 6.86 -2.97
N GLY A 25 -8.49 7.74 -3.82
CA GLY A 25 -7.75 8.89 -4.30
C GLY A 25 -7.43 9.86 -3.15
N VAL A 26 -6.28 10.53 -3.25
CA VAL A 26 -5.77 11.46 -2.25
C VAL A 26 -5.82 12.87 -2.78
N GLY A 27 -6.41 13.78 -2.01
CA GLY A 27 -6.57 15.17 -2.39
C GLY A 27 -5.27 15.96 -2.36
N TYR A 28 -5.18 16.91 -3.26
CA TYR A 28 -4.05 17.83 -3.37
C TYR A 28 -3.93 18.75 -2.15
N CYS A 29 -5.04 19.14 -1.57
CA CYS A 29 -5.06 20.09 -0.45
C CYS A 29 -6.13 19.73 0.56
N LEU A 30 -5.72 19.39 1.78
CA LEU A 30 -6.57 19.16 2.96
C LEU A 30 -7.62 18.04 2.87
N SER A 31 -7.77 17.35 1.74
CA SER A 31 -8.73 16.28 1.56
C SER A 31 -8.00 14.95 1.39
N CYS A 32 -7.83 14.18 2.48
CA CYS A 32 -7.19 12.87 2.37
C CYS A 32 -8.03 11.89 1.55
N HIS A 33 -9.35 12.01 1.55
CA HIS A 33 -10.25 11.23 0.68
C HIS A 33 -10.77 12.09 -0.46
N GLU A 34 -10.18 11.99 -1.62
CA GLU A 34 -10.63 12.72 -2.81
C GLU A 34 -10.87 11.75 -3.98
N GLY A 35 -12.10 11.83 -4.54
CA GLY A 35 -12.43 11.10 -5.76
C GLY A 35 -11.73 11.67 -7.01
N PRO A 36 -11.93 11.05 -8.18
CA PRO A 36 -12.92 10.00 -8.43
C PRO A 36 -12.41 8.56 -8.25
N ILE A 37 -11.15 8.34 -7.87
CA ILE A 37 -10.59 7.00 -7.73
C ILE A 37 -10.98 6.38 -6.38
N GLY A 38 -11.38 5.10 -6.40
CA GLY A 38 -11.63 4.31 -5.21
C GLY A 38 -11.37 2.83 -5.47
N ILE A 39 -10.61 2.20 -4.57
CA ILE A 39 -10.34 0.77 -4.58
C ILE A 39 -11.25 0.13 -3.56
N ARG A 40 -12.39 -0.41 -4.02
CA ARG A 40 -13.40 -1.01 -3.13
C ARG A 40 -14.26 -2.06 -3.85
N TYR A 41 -14.82 -2.98 -3.10
CA TYR A 41 -15.66 -4.05 -3.62
C TYR A 41 -17.10 -3.61 -3.92
N ARG A 42 -17.54 -2.48 -3.35
CA ARG A 42 -18.88 -1.92 -3.59
C ARG A 42 -18.79 -0.74 -4.53
N TYR A 43 -19.60 -0.77 -5.57
CA TYR A 43 -19.80 0.40 -6.41
C TYR A 43 -20.68 1.42 -5.68
N LEU A 44 -20.20 2.65 -5.57
CA LEU A 44 -20.93 3.77 -4.98
C LEU A 44 -21.25 4.82 -6.06
N PRO A 45 -22.46 4.80 -6.64
CA PRO A 45 -22.83 5.70 -7.74
C PRO A 45 -22.63 7.19 -7.41
N SER A 46 -22.86 7.56 -6.15
CA SER A 46 -22.71 8.95 -5.67
C SER A 46 -21.27 9.48 -5.68
N ARG A 47 -20.28 8.60 -5.79
CA ARG A 47 -18.84 8.96 -5.76
C ARG A 47 -18.18 8.97 -7.12
N LEU A 48 -18.89 8.53 -8.17
CA LEU A 48 -18.37 8.45 -9.55
C LEU A 48 -17.03 7.69 -9.67
N GLU A 49 -16.80 6.69 -8.82
CA GLU A 49 -15.54 5.94 -8.68
C GLU A 49 -15.32 4.89 -9.79
N ASN A 50 -16.00 5.01 -10.90
CA ASN A 50 -15.83 4.11 -12.06
C ASN A 50 -14.91 4.76 -13.10
N VAL A 51 -13.68 5.01 -12.69
CA VAL A 51 -12.65 5.62 -13.55
C VAL A 51 -11.47 4.67 -13.68
N GLU A 52 -10.75 4.83 -14.77
CA GLU A 52 -9.51 4.12 -15.03
C GLU A 52 -8.36 4.79 -14.29
N PHE A 53 -7.37 4.00 -13.90
CA PHE A 53 -6.10 4.54 -13.43
C PHE A 53 -5.34 5.18 -14.59
N ASN A 54 -4.77 6.34 -14.32
CA ASN A 54 -3.88 7.04 -15.24
C ASN A 54 -2.56 7.37 -14.57
N PRO A 55 -1.46 7.46 -15.33
CA PRO A 55 -0.19 7.93 -14.78
C PRO A 55 -0.36 9.29 -14.08
N GLY A 56 0.20 9.40 -12.89
CA GLY A 56 0.06 10.57 -12.01
C GLY A 56 -1.08 10.50 -10.99
N ASN A 57 -1.97 9.50 -11.07
CA ASN A 57 -2.97 9.31 -10.03
C ASN A 57 -2.31 8.84 -8.73
N ILE A 58 -2.63 9.49 -7.62
CA ILE A 58 -2.17 9.13 -6.28
C ILE A 58 -3.31 8.45 -5.54
N VAL A 59 -3.02 7.30 -4.94
CA VAL A 59 -3.98 6.50 -4.18
C VAL A 59 -3.36 5.97 -2.90
N SER A 60 -4.21 5.71 -1.90
CA SER A 60 -3.84 4.86 -0.76
C SER A 60 -3.96 3.38 -1.12
N ASP A 61 -3.15 2.56 -0.46
CA ASP A 61 -3.30 1.10 -0.37
C ASP A 61 -3.27 0.77 1.12
N GLU A 62 -4.44 0.37 1.66
CA GLU A 62 -4.68 0.36 3.11
C GLU A 62 -5.49 -0.85 3.60
N PRO A 63 -5.17 -2.08 3.18
CA PRO A 63 -5.84 -3.25 3.71
C PRO A 63 -5.65 -3.34 5.24
N GLY A 64 -6.62 -3.93 5.94
CA GLY A 64 -6.53 -4.05 7.39
C GLY A 64 -7.29 -5.24 7.95
N PHE A 65 -7.02 -5.58 9.19
CA PHE A 65 -7.72 -6.61 9.95
C PHE A 65 -8.08 -6.08 11.33
N TYR A 66 -9.32 -6.33 11.76
CA TYR A 66 -9.85 -5.75 12.98
C TYR A 66 -10.68 -6.76 13.75
N VAL A 67 -10.40 -6.89 15.05
CA VAL A 67 -11.20 -7.70 15.97
C VAL A 67 -11.82 -6.78 17.02
N GLU A 68 -13.14 -6.64 17.00
CA GLU A 68 -13.87 -5.73 17.86
C GLU A 68 -13.54 -5.96 19.34
N GLY A 69 -13.24 -4.87 20.06
CA GLY A 69 -12.88 -4.92 21.48
C GLY A 69 -11.49 -5.48 21.80
N GLN A 70 -10.69 -5.82 20.78
CA GLN A 70 -9.36 -6.41 20.98
C GLN A 70 -8.26 -5.58 20.31
N TYR A 71 -8.17 -5.59 18.96
CA TYR A 71 -7.12 -4.90 18.23
C TYR A 71 -7.52 -4.61 16.77
N GLY A 72 -6.76 -3.74 16.15
CA GLY A 72 -6.82 -3.50 14.71
C GLY A 72 -5.42 -3.27 14.16
N ILE A 73 -5.18 -3.78 12.96
CA ILE A 73 -3.92 -3.62 12.22
C ILE A 73 -4.26 -3.13 10.83
N ARG A 74 -3.60 -2.05 10.40
CA ARG A 74 -3.63 -1.55 9.03
C ARG A 74 -2.20 -1.27 8.59
N THR A 75 -1.82 -1.78 7.43
CA THR A 75 -0.61 -1.35 6.74
C THR A 75 -1.04 -0.46 5.60
N GLU A 76 -0.54 0.77 5.56
CA GLU A 76 -1.01 1.78 4.61
C GLU A 76 0.16 2.52 3.98
N ASN A 77 0.16 2.56 2.65
CA ASN A 77 1.06 3.38 1.86
C ASN A 77 0.28 4.24 0.86
N LEU A 78 0.80 5.41 0.55
CA LEU A 78 0.43 6.15 -0.63
C LEU A 78 1.28 5.69 -1.81
N MET A 79 0.63 5.60 -2.97
CA MET A 79 1.27 5.18 -4.21
C MET A 79 0.91 6.12 -5.34
N VAL A 80 1.82 6.32 -6.28
CA VAL A 80 1.54 7.00 -7.55
C VAL A 80 1.53 6.00 -8.70
N CYS A 81 0.47 6.04 -9.49
CA CYS A 81 0.36 5.27 -10.72
C CYS A 81 1.36 5.82 -11.75
N LYS A 82 2.12 4.95 -12.39
CA LYS A 82 3.06 5.30 -13.46
C LYS A 82 2.97 4.33 -14.62
N LYS A 83 3.38 4.78 -15.80
CA LYS A 83 3.55 3.90 -16.96
C LYS A 83 4.73 2.97 -16.71
N ALA A 84 4.51 1.67 -16.90
CA ALA A 84 5.55 0.64 -16.80
C ALA A 84 6.00 0.16 -18.19
N ILE A 85 5.09 -0.45 -18.95
CA ILE A 85 5.38 -1.07 -20.24
C ILE A 85 4.34 -0.58 -21.26
N GLU A 86 4.76 -0.36 -22.50
CA GLU A 86 3.87 -0.18 -23.64
C GLU A 86 4.29 -1.11 -24.76
N ASN A 87 3.33 -1.87 -25.29
CA ASN A 87 3.54 -2.82 -26.37
C ASN A 87 2.27 -2.96 -27.22
N GLU A 88 2.24 -3.93 -28.13
CA GLU A 88 1.11 -4.22 -29.02
C GLU A 88 -0.21 -4.57 -28.28
N PHE A 89 -0.13 -4.99 -27.02
CA PHE A 89 -1.30 -5.31 -26.17
C PHE A 89 -1.81 -4.10 -25.37
N GLY A 90 -1.10 -2.96 -25.39
CA GLY A 90 -1.51 -1.73 -24.73
C GLY A 90 -0.48 -1.16 -23.77
N MET A 91 -0.92 -0.17 -22.99
CA MET A 91 -0.15 0.47 -21.94
C MET A 91 -0.42 -0.22 -20.60
N PHE A 92 0.64 -0.77 -20.01
CA PHE A 92 0.61 -1.35 -18.67
C PHE A 92 1.16 -0.35 -17.66
N MET A 93 0.54 -0.32 -16.49
CA MET A 93 0.89 0.60 -15.43
C MET A 93 1.41 -0.16 -14.22
N ASP A 94 2.15 0.55 -13.39
CA ASP A 94 2.71 0.09 -12.12
C ASP A 94 2.51 1.17 -11.07
N PHE A 95 2.82 0.87 -9.82
CA PHE A 95 2.74 1.81 -8.71
C PHE A 95 4.11 2.03 -8.07
N GLU A 96 4.41 3.28 -7.78
CA GLU A 96 5.59 3.66 -7.01
C GLU A 96 5.14 4.14 -5.64
N HIS A 97 5.78 3.65 -4.58
CA HIS A 97 5.51 4.06 -3.21
C HIS A 97 5.93 5.52 -2.99
N LEU A 98 5.03 6.31 -2.41
CA LEU A 98 5.29 7.67 -1.97
C LEU A 98 5.56 7.74 -0.46
N THR A 99 4.95 6.85 0.32
CA THR A 99 5.20 6.76 1.76
C THR A 99 6.60 6.21 2.01
N MET A 100 7.39 6.96 2.76
CA MET A 100 8.75 6.58 3.15
C MET A 100 8.79 6.36 4.67
N ALA A 101 8.15 5.30 5.14
CA ALA A 101 8.12 4.92 6.54
C ALA A 101 8.38 3.42 6.67
N PRO A 102 9.22 2.96 7.63
CA PRO A 102 9.40 1.53 7.85
C PRO A 102 8.08 0.85 8.26
N ILE A 103 7.85 -0.35 7.72
CA ILE A 103 6.81 -1.25 8.21
C ILE A 103 7.36 -1.96 9.46
N ASP A 104 6.55 -2.04 10.51
CA ASP A 104 6.95 -2.68 11.77
C ASP A 104 7.20 -4.18 11.56
N LEU A 105 8.46 -4.58 11.67
CA LEU A 105 8.91 -5.96 11.47
C LEU A 105 8.56 -6.88 12.65
N ASP A 106 8.33 -6.32 13.83
CA ASP A 106 8.03 -7.11 15.03
C ASP A 106 6.58 -7.64 15.00
N ALA A 107 5.74 -7.05 14.15
CA ALA A 107 4.37 -7.49 13.90
C ALA A 107 4.24 -8.58 12.82
N LEU A 108 5.35 -9.02 12.21
CA LEU A 108 5.33 -9.96 11.08
C LEU A 108 5.65 -11.39 11.52
N ASP A 109 4.80 -12.33 11.09
CA ASP A 109 5.11 -13.77 11.17
C ASP A 109 5.73 -14.24 9.84
N LYS A 110 7.05 -14.33 9.83
CA LYS A 110 7.79 -14.78 8.63
C LYS A 110 7.50 -16.22 8.22
N SER A 111 6.98 -17.04 9.13
CA SER A 111 6.71 -18.47 8.84
C SER A 111 5.56 -18.66 7.85
N ILE A 112 4.69 -17.64 7.70
CA ILE A 112 3.54 -17.67 6.78
C ILE A 112 3.72 -16.75 5.57
N MET A 113 4.80 -15.97 5.50
CA MET A 113 5.09 -15.10 4.35
C MET A 113 5.62 -15.91 3.17
N LEU A 114 5.18 -15.56 1.97
CA LEU A 114 5.76 -16.12 0.76
C LEU A 114 7.14 -15.50 0.49
N PRO A 115 8.06 -16.21 -0.17
CA PRO A 115 9.37 -15.65 -0.54
C PRO A 115 9.27 -14.33 -1.31
N HIS A 116 8.30 -14.21 -2.18
CA HIS A 116 8.05 -12.98 -2.94
C HIS A 116 7.62 -11.80 -2.05
N ASP A 117 6.81 -12.02 -1.02
CA ASP A 117 6.41 -10.97 -0.09
C ASP A 117 7.61 -10.45 0.71
N ILE A 118 8.51 -11.35 1.10
CA ILE A 118 9.77 -11.00 1.79
C ILE A 118 10.67 -10.16 0.86
N GLU A 119 10.80 -10.56 -0.41
CA GLU A 119 11.56 -9.79 -1.41
C GLU A 119 11.00 -8.38 -1.61
N LEU A 120 9.68 -8.25 -1.74
CA LEU A 120 9.01 -6.95 -1.89
C LEU A 120 9.21 -6.05 -0.66
N LEU A 121 9.04 -6.60 0.55
CA LEU A 121 9.24 -5.84 1.79
C LEU A 121 10.70 -5.39 1.94
N ASN A 122 11.65 -6.29 1.67
CA ASN A 122 13.08 -5.95 1.73
C ASN A 122 13.45 -4.88 0.68
N ALA A 123 12.89 -4.94 -0.52
CA ALA A 123 13.08 -3.92 -1.54
C ALA A 123 12.51 -2.56 -1.12
N TYR A 124 11.31 -2.55 -0.55
CA TYR A 124 10.68 -1.35 -0.01
C TYR A 124 11.50 -0.74 1.13
N HIS A 125 11.93 -1.54 2.12
CA HIS A 125 12.75 -1.07 3.23
C HIS A 125 14.12 -0.54 2.79
N LYS A 126 14.72 -1.16 1.77
CA LYS A 126 15.94 -0.65 1.16
C LYS A 126 15.74 0.73 0.56
N ASP A 127 14.65 0.94 -0.18
CA ASP A 127 14.30 2.23 -0.79
C ASP A 127 14.04 3.30 0.30
N VAL A 128 13.30 2.96 1.35
CA VAL A 128 13.08 3.83 2.52
C VAL A 128 14.42 4.24 3.15
N TYR A 129 15.30 3.28 3.40
CA TYR A 129 16.61 3.57 3.99
C TYR A 129 17.46 4.45 3.09
N GLU A 130 17.58 4.13 1.81
CA GLU A 130 18.38 4.88 0.86
C GLU A 130 17.91 6.34 0.71
N LYS A 131 16.60 6.55 0.71
CA LYS A 131 16.02 7.89 0.59
C LYS A 131 16.11 8.72 1.88
N LEU A 132 15.99 8.10 3.04
CA LEU A 132 15.93 8.82 4.31
C LEU A 132 17.28 8.93 5.03
N SER A 133 18.18 7.96 4.89
CA SER A 133 19.46 7.94 5.60
C SER A 133 20.33 9.20 5.41
N PRO A 134 20.32 9.89 4.25
CA PRO A 134 21.10 11.12 4.09
C PRO A 134 20.65 12.30 4.98
N TYR A 135 19.47 12.22 5.58
CA TYR A 135 18.90 13.29 6.41
C TYR A 135 19.06 13.05 7.91
N PHE A 136 19.61 11.90 8.31
CA PHE A 136 19.72 11.52 9.72
C PHE A 136 21.13 11.14 10.12
N GLU A 137 21.45 11.34 11.39
CA GLU A 137 22.74 11.01 12.01
C GLU A 137 22.52 10.34 13.39
N GLY A 138 23.59 9.79 13.96
CA GLY A 138 23.60 9.26 15.32
C GLY A 138 22.54 8.18 15.58
N GLU A 139 21.82 8.33 16.68
CA GLU A 139 20.84 7.34 17.14
C GLU A 139 19.65 7.19 16.19
N ILE A 140 19.22 8.27 15.52
CA ILE A 140 18.11 8.24 14.57
C ILE A 140 18.50 7.41 13.34
N LEU A 141 19.70 7.60 12.82
CA LEU A 141 20.20 6.81 11.69
C LEU A 141 20.36 5.33 12.07
N ALA A 142 20.84 5.06 13.28
CA ALA A 142 20.95 3.69 13.80
C ALA A 142 19.57 3.02 13.93
N TRP A 143 18.59 3.75 14.47
CA TRP A 143 17.20 3.28 14.53
C TRP A 143 16.62 3.02 13.13
N LEU A 144 16.79 3.96 12.18
CA LEU A 144 16.28 3.78 10.81
C LEU A 144 16.88 2.52 10.17
N LYS A 145 18.18 2.30 10.34
CA LYS A 145 18.85 1.10 9.83
C LYS A 145 18.27 -0.20 10.41
N GLU A 146 17.99 -0.19 11.72
CA GLU A 146 17.37 -1.35 12.38
C GLU A 146 15.92 -1.55 11.94
N ALA A 147 15.13 -0.47 11.85
CA ALA A 147 13.73 -0.51 11.44
C ALA A 147 13.54 -0.94 9.97
N THR A 148 14.56 -0.74 9.13
CA THR A 148 14.56 -1.13 7.71
C THR A 148 15.44 -2.33 7.39
N ARG A 149 15.84 -3.10 8.40
CA ARG A 149 16.66 -4.31 8.19
C ARG A 149 15.96 -5.33 7.31
N ALA A 150 16.71 -6.07 6.52
CA ALA A 150 16.17 -7.20 5.77
C ALA A 150 15.73 -8.33 6.71
N ILE A 151 14.70 -9.07 6.31
CA ILE A 151 14.14 -10.21 7.07
C ILE A 151 14.30 -11.51 6.32
#